data_641477050140f2594f4b606be30ce4a8
#
_entry.id   641477050140f2594f4b606be30ce4a8
#
_cell.length_a   1.000
_cell.length_b   1.000
_cell.length_c   1.000
_cell.angle_alpha   90.00
_cell.angle_beta   90.00
_cell.angle_gamma   90.00
#
_symmetry.space_group_name_H-M   'P 1'
#
loop_
_entity.id
_entity.type
_entity.pdbx_description
1 polymer ?
#
loop_
_entity_poly.entity_id
_entity_poly.type
_entity_poly.pdbx_seq_one_letter_code
_entity_poly.pdbx_strand_id
1 'polypeptide(L)'
;MIPTPLPQESPLARHIDPRVNAPGDFATSIPGLSLFRRDQPAPPVVCMIEPSLILVGRGEKRLWVGGEGYSYDPSRFLVTSLDLPANSEVMLATPEWPCVGLVLKLDVSMLAEVITKSGLPAK
;
A
#
# COMPACT_ATOMS: atom_id res chain seq x y z
N MET A 1 -3.55 -34.05 2.49
CA MET A 1 -3.82 -32.69 2.95
C MET A 1 -2.92 -31.72 2.19
N ILE A 2 -3.50 -30.71 1.61
CA ILE A 2 -2.73 -29.69 0.92
C ILE A 2 -2.23 -28.72 1.99
N PRO A 3 -0.93 -28.49 2.11
CA PRO A 3 -0.42 -27.55 3.09
C PRO A 3 -0.93 -26.13 2.77
N THR A 4 -1.24 -25.38 3.81
CA THR A 4 -1.60 -23.96 3.64
C THR A 4 -0.41 -23.24 3.00
N PRO A 5 -0.62 -22.55 1.87
CA PRO A 5 0.50 -21.81 1.29
C PRO A 5 0.98 -20.73 2.25
N LEU A 6 2.27 -20.49 2.25
CA LEU A 6 2.85 -19.39 3.02
C LEU A 6 2.26 -18.07 2.53
N PRO A 7 2.09 -17.07 3.42
CA PRO A 7 1.65 -15.75 2.99
C PRO A 7 2.55 -15.23 1.88
N GLN A 8 1.94 -14.56 0.90
CA GLN A 8 2.68 -14.02 -0.22
C GLN A 8 3.65 -12.94 0.23
N GLU A 9 4.81 -12.94 -0.39
CA GLU A 9 5.82 -11.93 -0.18
C GLU A 9 6.43 -11.56 -1.52
N SER A 10 6.51 -10.27 -1.83
CA SER A 10 7.18 -9.81 -3.03
C SER A 10 8.63 -9.44 -2.70
N PRO A 11 9.52 -9.37 -3.71
CA PRO A 11 10.89 -8.90 -3.49
C PRO A 11 10.96 -7.51 -2.86
N LEU A 12 9.90 -6.70 -3.01
CA LEU A 12 9.81 -5.38 -2.40
C LEU A 12 9.99 -5.44 -0.88
N ALA A 13 9.47 -6.47 -0.22
CA ALA A 13 9.58 -6.61 1.24
C ALA A 13 11.03 -6.62 1.68
N ARG A 14 11.92 -7.25 0.93
CA ARG A 14 13.34 -7.32 1.27
C ARG A 14 14.02 -5.96 1.24
N HIS A 15 13.54 -5.07 0.39
CA HIS A 15 14.08 -3.72 0.31
C HIS A 15 13.50 -2.80 1.38
N ILE A 16 12.30 -3.10 1.84
CA ILE A 16 11.62 -2.30 2.86
C ILE A 16 12.10 -2.68 4.26
N ASP A 17 12.21 -3.98 4.56
CA ASP A 17 12.53 -4.47 5.90
C ASP A 17 13.69 -3.75 6.59
N PRO A 18 14.86 -3.53 5.92
CA PRO A 18 15.97 -2.86 6.59
C PRO A 18 15.69 -1.40 6.94
N ARG A 19 14.66 -0.80 6.35
CA ARG A 19 14.33 0.61 6.52
C ARG A 19 13.22 0.85 7.53
N VAL A 20 12.55 -0.23 7.97
CA VAL A 20 11.41 -0.14 8.89
C VAL A 20 11.66 -1.07 10.08
N ASN A 21 12.37 -0.57 11.08
CA ASN A 21 12.80 -1.37 12.22
C ASN A 21 11.76 -1.46 13.33
N ALA A 22 10.60 -0.84 13.16
CA ALA A 22 9.51 -0.83 14.14
C ALA A 22 8.19 -0.58 13.42
N PRO A 23 7.04 -0.93 14.04
CA PRO A 23 5.75 -0.57 13.46
C PRO A 23 5.61 0.94 13.31
N GLY A 24 5.00 1.40 12.22
CA GLY A 24 4.76 2.81 11.98
C GLY A 24 4.87 3.17 10.51
N ASP A 25 4.91 4.48 10.27
CA ASP A 25 5.06 5.07 8.95
C ASP A 25 6.39 5.82 8.90
N PHE A 26 7.11 5.66 7.79
CA PHE A 26 8.47 6.18 7.66
C PHE A 26 8.60 6.99 6.38
N ALA A 27 8.93 8.27 6.50
CA ALA A 27 9.25 9.08 5.34
C ALA A 27 10.58 8.62 4.73
N THR A 28 10.74 8.85 3.43
CA THR A 28 11.99 8.56 2.72
C THR A 28 12.59 9.85 2.17
N SER A 29 13.79 9.74 1.59
CA SER A 29 14.41 10.87 0.91
C SER A 29 13.69 11.25 -0.38
N ILE A 30 12.79 10.41 -0.87
CA ILE A 30 12.00 10.68 -2.06
C ILE A 30 10.71 11.37 -1.63
N PRO A 31 10.44 12.61 -2.09
CA PRO A 31 9.21 13.29 -1.74
C PRO A 31 7.98 12.49 -2.17
N GLY A 32 7.00 12.38 -1.28
CA GLY A 32 5.76 11.65 -1.54
C GLY A 32 5.85 10.15 -1.35
N LEU A 33 7.05 9.60 -1.16
CA LEU A 33 7.22 8.16 -0.91
C LEU A 33 7.43 7.93 0.58
N SER A 34 6.57 7.10 1.15
CA SER A 34 6.70 6.64 2.53
C SER A 34 6.61 5.12 2.59
N LEU A 35 7.18 4.55 3.64
CA LEU A 35 7.14 3.11 3.90
C LEU A 35 6.28 2.87 5.14
N PHE A 36 5.69 1.69 5.25
CA PHE A 36 4.94 1.35 6.46
C PHE A 36 5.25 -0.07 6.91
N ARG A 37 5.08 -0.27 8.21
CA ARG A 37 5.16 -1.59 8.84
C ARG A 37 4.07 -1.72 9.89
N ARG A 38 3.38 -2.85 9.89
CA ARG A 38 2.38 -3.20 10.90
C ARG A 38 2.70 -4.62 11.37
N ASP A 39 2.73 -4.81 12.68
CA ASP A 39 3.08 -6.10 13.29
C ASP A 39 1.85 -6.88 13.74
N GLN A 40 0.66 -6.28 13.67
CA GLN A 40 -0.57 -6.90 14.13
C GLN A 40 -1.74 -6.53 13.21
N PRO A 41 -2.74 -7.41 13.09
CA PRO A 41 -4.00 -7.00 12.48
C PRO A 41 -4.59 -5.83 13.26
N ALA A 42 -5.30 -4.96 12.56
CA ALA A 42 -5.93 -3.80 13.19
C ALA A 42 -7.30 -3.59 12.56
N PRO A 43 -8.32 -3.22 13.39
CA PRO A 43 -9.65 -2.94 12.87
C PRO A 43 -9.64 -1.70 11.99
N PRO A 44 -10.71 -1.47 11.20
CA PRO A 44 -10.77 -0.30 10.33
C PRO A 44 -10.60 1.01 11.10
N VAL A 45 -9.72 1.87 10.62
CA VAL A 45 -9.45 3.18 11.20
C VAL A 45 -9.71 4.24 10.13
N VAL A 46 -10.43 5.30 10.50
CA VAL A 46 -10.75 6.39 9.59
C VAL A 46 -9.46 7.07 9.11
N CYS A 47 -9.39 7.32 7.82
CA CYS A 47 -8.27 8.03 7.22
C CYS A 47 -8.75 8.82 5.99
N MET A 48 -7.97 9.84 5.62
CA MET A 48 -8.16 10.53 4.35
C MET A 48 -7.13 9.99 3.37
N ILE A 49 -7.62 9.49 2.24
CA ILE A 49 -6.75 8.98 1.18
C ILE A 49 -6.58 10.06 0.13
N GLU A 50 -5.34 10.49 -0.09
CA GLU A 50 -4.98 11.34 -1.23
C GLU A 50 -4.66 10.45 -2.43
N PRO A 51 -4.66 11.00 -3.66
CA PRO A 51 -4.25 10.22 -4.83
C PRO A 51 -2.89 9.55 -4.56
N SER A 52 -2.88 8.22 -4.65
CA SER A 52 -1.71 7.45 -4.22
C SER A 52 -1.65 6.11 -4.93
N LEU A 53 -0.43 5.58 -5.04
CA LEU A 53 -0.18 4.19 -5.36
C LEU A 53 0.28 3.51 -4.07
N ILE A 54 -0.38 2.41 -3.71
CA ILE A 54 -0.06 1.66 -2.50
C ILE A 54 0.32 0.24 -2.88
N LEU A 55 1.53 -0.15 -2.50
CA LEU A 55 2.05 -1.49 -2.73
C LEU A 55 2.32 -2.17 -1.40
N VAL A 56 1.89 -3.41 -1.28
CA VAL A 56 2.19 -4.24 -0.12
C VAL A 56 3.26 -5.25 -0.52
N GLY A 57 4.35 -5.29 0.21
CA GLY A 57 5.42 -6.26 -0.01
C GLY A 57 5.19 -7.56 0.73
N ARG A 58 4.46 -7.51 1.84
CA ARG A 58 4.13 -8.67 2.68
C ARG A 58 2.91 -8.34 3.51
N GLY A 59 2.05 -9.33 3.71
CA GLY A 59 0.83 -9.15 4.49
C GLY A 59 -0.34 -8.75 3.61
N GLU A 60 -1.42 -8.31 4.26
CA GLU A 60 -2.63 -7.91 3.54
C GLU A 60 -3.31 -6.77 4.28
N LYS A 61 -3.79 -5.80 3.51
CA LYS A 61 -4.59 -4.69 4.02
C LYS A 61 -5.90 -4.61 3.24
N ARG A 62 -6.85 -3.89 3.81
CA ARG A 62 -8.12 -3.62 3.14
C ARG A 62 -8.50 -2.16 3.34
N LEU A 63 -8.94 -1.53 2.27
CA LEU A 63 -9.45 -0.17 2.31
C LEU A 63 -10.95 -0.21 2.09
N TRP A 64 -11.70 0.37 3.03
CA TRP A 64 -13.15 0.47 2.96
C TRP A 64 -13.54 1.86 2.49
N VAL A 65 -14.28 1.93 1.38
CA VAL A 65 -14.77 3.18 0.81
C VAL A 65 -16.26 3.00 0.56
N GLY A 66 -17.08 3.79 1.25
CA GLY A 66 -18.51 3.76 1.04
C GLY A 66 -19.17 2.40 1.25
N GLY A 67 -18.65 1.59 2.17
CA GLY A 67 -19.19 0.27 2.45
C GLY A 67 -18.61 -0.85 1.59
N GLU A 68 -17.78 -0.54 0.60
CA GLU A 68 -17.08 -1.54 -0.20
C GLU A 68 -15.64 -1.69 0.28
N GLY A 69 -15.18 -2.95 0.40
CA GLY A 69 -13.83 -3.27 0.82
C GLY A 69 -12.96 -3.68 -0.36
N TYR A 70 -11.78 -3.10 -0.43
CA TYR A 70 -10.78 -3.38 -1.45
C TYR A 70 -9.55 -3.96 -0.79
N SER A 71 -9.32 -5.26 -0.97
CA SER A 71 -8.15 -5.94 -0.41
C SER A 71 -6.95 -5.75 -1.32
N TYR A 72 -5.79 -5.50 -0.72
CA TYR A 72 -4.54 -5.43 -1.47
C TYR A 72 -3.44 -6.13 -0.70
N ASP A 73 -2.60 -6.83 -1.45
CA ASP A 73 -1.56 -7.71 -0.95
C ASP A 73 -0.40 -7.73 -1.96
N PRO A 74 0.63 -8.57 -1.79
CA PRO A 74 1.74 -8.58 -2.75
C PRO A 74 1.36 -8.88 -4.21
N SER A 75 0.17 -9.42 -4.45
CA SER A 75 -0.30 -9.71 -5.81
C SER A 75 -1.23 -8.65 -6.38
N ARG A 76 -1.70 -7.71 -5.56
CA ARG A 76 -2.67 -6.68 -5.98
C ARG A 76 -2.33 -5.35 -5.32
N PHE A 77 -2.01 -4.38 -6.12
CA PHE A 77 -1.78 -3.02 -5.62
C PHE A 77 -3.08 -2.21 -5.66
N LEU A 78 -3.06 -1.08 -4.98
CA LEU A 78 -4.19 -0.15 -4.92
C LEU A 78 -3.77 1.20 -5.47
N VAL A 79 -4.60 1.76 -6.36
CA VAL A 79 -4.42 3.13 -6.85
C VAL A 79 -5.65 3.92 -6.48
N THR A 80 -5.46 5.08 -5.85
CA THR A 80 -6.53 6.01 -5.57
C THR A 80 -6.32 7.28 -6.38
N SER A 81 -7.39 7.81 -6.97
CA SER A 81 -7.30 8.96 -7.87
C SER A 81 -7.95 10.23 -7.32
N LEU A 82 -8.62 10.13 -6.19
CA LEU A 82 -9.34 11.25 -5.58
C LEU A 82 -9.06 11.29 -4.09
N ASP A 83 -9.24 12.48 -3.48
CA ASP A 83 -9.25 12.59 -2.04
C ASP A 83 -10.54 11.97 -1.51
N LEU A 84 -10.42 10.96 -0.67
CA LEU A 84 -11.55 10.20 -0.17
C LEU A 84 -11.44 9.95 1.32
N PRO A 85 -12.55 10.10 2.09
CA PRO A 85 -12.60 9.50 3.41
C PRO A 85 -12.74 7.99 3.26
N ALA A 86 -11.98 7.25 4.05
CA ALA A 86 -11.94 5.81 3.98
C ALA A 86 -11.62 5.22 5.35
N ASN A 87 -11.74 3.90 5.47
CA ASN A 87 -11.29 3.18 6.65
C ASN A 87 -10.23 2.18 6.22
N SER A 88 -9.07 2.27 6.84
CA SER A 88 -7.96 1.37 6.55
C SER A 88 -7.89 0.28 7.59
N GLU A 89 -7.76 -0.96 7.13
CA GLU A 89 -7.73 -2.14 7.98
C GLU A 89 -6.48 -2.97 7.66
N VAL A 90 -5.83 -3.49 8.71
CA VAL A 90 -4.73 -4.45 8.54
C VAL A 90 -5.31 -5.84 8.75
N MET A 91 -5.24 -6.66 7.70
CA MET A 91 -5.86 -7.98 7.69
C MET A 91 -4.90 -9.07 8.14
N LEU A 92 -3.66 -9.00 7.70
CA LEU A 92 -2.68 -10.06 7.94
C LEU A 92 -1.34 -9.44 8.29
N ALA A 93 -0.91 -9.63 9.53
CA ALA A 93 0.38 -9.18 10.03
C ALA A 93 0.68 -9.88 11.35
N THR A 94 1.94 -10.24 11.56
CA THR A 94 2.44 -10.72 12.86
C THR A 94 3.81 -10.10 13.10
N PRO A 95 4.33 -10.12 14.35
CA PRO A 95 5.69 -9.62 14.59
C PRO A 95 6.75 -10.39 13.80
N GLU A 96 6.54 -11.67 13.55
CA GLU A 96 7.47 -12.51 12.80
C GLU A 96 7.27 -12.38 11.29
N TRP A 97 6.10 -11.92 10.85
CA TRP A 97 5.73 -11.75 9.44
C TRP A 97 4.98 -10.42 9.30
N PRO A 98 5.66 -9.29 9.54
CA PRO A 98 4.98 -7.99 9.54
C PRO A 98 4.49 -7.60 8.15
N CYS A 99 3.37 -6.89 8.14
CA CYS A 99 2.85 -6.28 6.93
C CYS A 99 3.69 -5.06 6.62
N VAL A 100 4.34 -5.06 5.47
CA VAL A 100 5.18 -3.94 5.04
C VAL A 100 4.81 -3.53 3.62
N GLY A 101 5.01 -2.26 3.32
CA GLY A 101 4.72 -1.74 1.99
C GLY A 101 5.13 -0.30 1.84
N LEU A 102 4.68 0.29 0.74
CA LEU A 102 4.97 1.69 0.45
C LEU A 102 3.71 2.42 -0.02
N VAL A 103 3.72 3.72 0.21
CA VAL A 103 2.70 4.63 -0.30
C VAL A 103 3.42 5.70 -1.09
N LEU A 104 3.09 5.83 -2.36
CA LEU A 104 3.60 6.87 -3.23
C LEU A 104 2.46 7.83 -3.55
N LYS A 105 2.55 9.07 -3.06
CA LYS A 105 1.56 10.10 -3.39
C LYS A 105 1.72 10.47 -4.85
N LEU A 106 0.60 10.54 -5.55
CA LEU A 106 0.59 10.87 -6.96
C LEU A 106 0.26 12.34 -7.15
N ASP A 107 1.09 13.02 -7.93
CA ASP A 107 0.79 14.34 -8.44
C ASP A 107 0.04 14.13 -9.76
N VAL A 108 -1.26 14.40 -9.75
CA VAL A 108 -2.10 14.16 -10.92
C VAL A 108 -1.65 14.98 -12.12
N SER A 109 -1.18 16.20 -11.89
CA SER A 109 -0.66 17.04 -12.97
C SER A 109 0.60 16.45 -13.59
N MET A 110 1.53 15.96 -12.76
CA MET A 110 2.73 15.28 -13.24
C MET A 110 2.38 14.01 -13.99
N LEU A 111 1.42 13.24 -13.49
CA LEU A 111 1.01 12.01 -14.13
C LEU A 111 0.43 12.28 -15.51
N ALA A 112 -0.42 13.30 -15.63
CA ALA A 112 -0.99 13.70 -16.91
C ALA A 112 0.11 14.13 -17.89
N GLU A 113 1.11 14.86 -17.41
CA GLU A 113 2.24 15.28 -18.22
C GLU A 113 3.06 14.09 -18.72
N VAL A 114 3.34 13.13 -17.86
CA VAL A 114 4.06 11.91 -18.21
C VAL A 114 3.30 11.13 -19.28
N ILE A 115 2.00 10.97 -19.12
CA ILE A 115 1.17 10.27 -20.10
C ILE A 115 1.22 10.99 -21.46
N THR A 116 1.12 12.32 -21.45
CA THR A 116 1.19 13.13 -22.68
C THR A 116 2.53 12.95 -23.38
N LYS A 117 3.63 13.01 -22.62
CA LYS A 117 4.97 12.88 -23.17
C LYS A 117 5.30 11.46 -23.64
N SER A 118 4.66 10.45 -23.07
CA SER A 118 4.89 9.06 -23.44
C SER A 118 4.21 8.70 -24.77
N GLY A 119 3.31 9.55 -25.26
CA GLY A 119 2.59 9.27 -26.50
C GLY A 119 1.50 8.22 -26.35
N LEU A 120 1.14 7.85 -25.13
CA LEU A 120 0.06 6.89 -24.93
C LEU A 120 -1.27 7.49 -25.35
N PRO A 121 -2.15 6.68 -26.01
CA PRO A 121 -3.47 7.20 -26.39
C PRO A 121 -4.27 7.59 -25.16
N ALA A 122 -4.89 8.76 -25.21
CA ALA A 122 -5.85 9.16 -24.20
C ALA A 122 -7.18 8.45 -24.45
N LYS A 123 -7.79 8.01 -23.39
CA LYS A 123 -9.14 7.43 -23.45
C LYS A 123 -10.06 8.15 -22.50
#